data_1a2e539d7b7b9683005f9cdf77523095
#
_entry.id   1a2e539d7b7b9683005f9cdf77523095
#
_cell.length_a   1.000
_cell.length_b   1.000
_cell.length_c   1.000
_cell.angle_alpha   90.00
_cell.angle_beta   90.00
_cell.angle_gamma   90.00
#
_symmetry.space_group_name_H-M   'P 1'
#
loop_
_entity.id
_entity.type
_entity.pdbx_description
1 polymer ?
#
loop_
_entity_poly.entity_id
_entity_poly.type
_entity_poly.pdbx_seq_one_letter_code
_entity_poly.pdbx_strand_id
1 'polypeptide(L)'
;ECRHYDATIRQLGGIDLQLLGLGPNGHIGFNEPEDVFQKDTHRVALTDATIQANKRFFASEADVPHFAYTMGICGIMQARRIVMVVSGESKADILKQAFFGPVTPRVPASILQLHPDFTLVADEAALSALDGTETQ
;
A
#
# COMPACT_ATOMS: atom_id res chain seq x y z
N GLU A 1 -20.16 -5.53 -6.34
CA GLU A 1 -18.83 -5.88 -6.88
C GLU A 1 -17.83 -6.20 -5.75
N CYS A 2 -17.56 -5.31 -4.78
CA CYS A 2 -16.54 -5.53 -3.74
C CYS A 2 -16.71 -6.85 -2.97
N ARG A 3 -17.93 -7.13 -2.48
CA ARG A 3 -18.22 -8.40 -1.78
C ARG A 3 -18.08 -9.64 -2.66
N HIS A 4 -18.37 -9.50 -3.95
CA HIS A 4 -18.17 -10.58 -4.91
C HIS A 4 -16.67 -10.85 -5.13
N TYR A 5 -15.86 -9.79 -5.24
CA TYR A 5 -14.41 -9.90 -5.38
C TYR A 5 -13.78 -10.63 -4.18
N ASP A 6 -14.11 -10.20 -2.95
CA ASP A 6 -13.60 -10.86 -1.74
C ASP A 6 -14.06 -12.32 -1.62
N ALA A 7 -15.32 -12.61 -2.02
CA ALA A 7 -15.83 -13.96 -2.03
C ALA A 7 -15.10 -14.84 -3.06
N THR A 8 -14.82 -14.32 -4.25
CA THR A 8 -14.09 -15.02 -5.30
C THR A 8 -12.68 -15.39 -4.84
N ILE A 9 -11.95 -14.46 -4.21
CA ILE A 9 -10.62 -14.74 -3.65
C ILE A 9 -10.69 -15.90 -2.66
N ARG A 10 -11.67 -15.88 -1.74
CA ARG A 10 -11.85 -16.96 -0.76
C ARG A 10 -12.18 -18.30 -1.42
N GLN A 11 -13.05 -18.32 -2.43
CA GLN A 11 -13.44 -19.52 -3.17
C GLN A 11 -12.26 -20.14 -3.93
N LEU A 12 -11.32 -19.31 -4.43
CA LEU A 12 -10.11 -19.76 -5.10
C LEU A 12 -9.00 -20.22 -4.13
N GLY A 13 -9.24 -20.17 -2.82
CA GLY A 13 -8.28 -20.60 -1.80
C GLY A 13 -7.34 -19.50 -1.31
N GLY A 14 -7.64 -18.23 -1.60
CA GLY A 14 -6.85 -17.07 -1.18
C GLY A 14 -5.80 -16.65 -2.19
N ILE A 15 -4.88 -15.80 -1.74
CA ILE A 15 -3.76 -15.25 -2.54
C ILE A 15 -2.47 -15.90 -2.08
N ASP A 16 -1.71 -16.51 -2.98
CA ASP A 16 -0.42 -17.11 -2.68
C ASP A 16 0.67 -16.07 -2.52
N LEU A 17 0.71 -15.08 -3.43
CA LEU A 17 1.67 -13.98 -3.42
C LEU A 17 0.98 -12.67 -3.75
N GLN A 18 1.09 -11.70 -2.84
CA GLN A 18 0.66 -10.32 -3.05
C GLN A 18 1.87 -9.44 -3.34
N LEU A 19 1.91 -8.84 -4.51
CA LEU A 19 2.90 -7.82 -4.86
C LEU A 19 2.33 -6.43 -4.53
N LEU A 20 3.11 -5.61 -3.86
CA LEU A 20 2.74 -4.24 -3.47
C LEU A 20 3.83 -3.23 -3.84
N GLY A 21 3.42 -2.00 -4.08
CA GLY A 21 4.27 -0.82 -4.02
C GLY A 21 3.93 0.04 -2.79
N LEU A 22 4.76 1.04 -2.51
CA LEU A 22 4.56 2.01 -1.43
C LEU A 22 4.15 3.36 -2.01
N GLY A 23 2.96 3.84 -1.65
CA GLY A 23 2.52 5.19 -2.02
C GLY A 23 3.30 6.28 -1.29
N PRO A 24 3.33 7.52 -1.80
CA PRO A 24 4.10 8.62 -1.21
C PRO A 24 3.63 9.02 0.19
N ASN A 25 2.40 8.72 0.56
CA ASN A 25 1.80 8.93 1.88
C ASN A 25 1.65 7.63 2.70
N GLY A 26 2.29 6.54 2.25
CA GLY A 26 2.24 5.24 2.92
C GLY A 26 1.04 4.37 2.52
N HIS A 27 0.26 4.74 1.50
CA HIS A 27 -0.84 3.90 1.05
C HIS A 27 -0.33 2.59 0.41
N ILE A 28 -1.14 1.54 0.52
CA ILE A 28 -0.99 0.26 -0.18
C ILE A 28 -2.28 -0.05 -0.94
N GLY A 29 -2.15 -0.41 -2.24
CA GLY A 29 -3.28 -0.33 -3.15
C GLY A 29 -3.77 1.12 -3.21
N PHE A 30 -5.06 1.34 -2.99
CA PHE A 30 -5.63 2.67 -2.75
C PHE A 30 -6.18 2.81 -1.31
N ASN A 31 -5.62 2.06 -0.35
CA ASN A 31 -5.90 2.29 1.06
C ASN A 31 -5.09 3.50 1.52
N GLU A 32 -5.72 4.66 1.50
CA GLU A 32 -5.14 5.96 1.88
C GLU A 32 -5.08 6.11 3.41
N PRO A 33 -4.27 7.06 3.94
CA PRO A 33 -4.24 7.37 5.37
C PRO A 33 -5.63 7.77 5.91
N GLU A 34 -6.11 7.04 6.90
CA GLU A 34 -7.41 7.23 7.56
C GLU A 34 -7.30 7.04 9.08
N ASP A 35 -8.44 7.12 9.80
CA ASP A 35 -8.49 6.87 11.24
C ASP A 35 -8.58 5.37 11.58
N VAL A 36 -8.98 4.55 10.62
CA VAL A 36 -9.14 3.09 10.76
C VAL A 36 -8.59 2.37 9.55
N PHE A 37 -8.16 1.12 9.73
CA PHE A 37 -7.86 0.23 8.61
C PHE A 37 -9.16 -0.26 7.97
N GLN A 38 -9.39 0.06 6.70
CA GLN A 38 -10.53 -0.46 5.95
C GLN A 38 -10.34 -1.94 5.67
N LYS A 39 -11.26 -2.76 6.23
CA LYS A 39 -11.09 -4.21 6.26
C LYS A 39 -11.30 -4.87 4.90
N ASP A 40 -12.45 -4.62 4.28
CA ASP A 40 -12.92 -5.33 3.09
C ASP A 40 -12.64 -4.52 1.82
N THR A 41 -12.70 -5.16 0.66
CA THR A 41 -12.63 -4.46 -0.63
C THR A 41 -13.73 -3.39 -0.69
N HIS A 42 -13.33 -2.17 -1.05
CA HIS A 42 -14.22 -1.01 -1.02
C HIS A 42 -13.93 -0.04 -2.15
N ARG A 43 -14.88 0.87 -2.39
CA ARG A 43 -14.70 2.02 -3.26
C ARG A 43 -14.08 3.16 -2.46
N VAL A 44 -13.04 3.75 -3.00
CA VAL A 44 -12.32 4.87 -2.39
C VAL A 44 -12.37 6.09 -3.31
N ALA A 45 -12.54 7.27 -2.74
CA ALA A 45 -12.28 8.53 -3.44
C ALA A 45 -10.77 8.76 -3.50
N LEU A 46 -10.24 8.99 -4.70
CA LEU A 46 -8.81 9.25 -4.86
C LEU A 46 -8.48 10.67 -4.39
N THR A 47 -7.35 10.83 -3.73
CA THR A 47 -6.82 12.15 -3.37
C THR A 47 -6.35 12.89 -4.62
N ASP A 48 -6.32 14.23 -4.55
CA ASP A 48 -5.82 15.06 -5.66
C ASP A 48 -4.37 14.65 -6.02
N ALA A 49 -3.54 14.34 -5.03
CA ALA A 49 -2.19 13.85 -5.25
C ALA A 49 -2.16 12.55 -6.06
N THR A 50 -3.05 11.61 -5.76
CA THR A 50 -3.18 10.35 -6.50
C THR A 50 -3.69 10.58 -7.92
N ILE A 51 -4.68 11.48 -8.10
CA ILE A 51 -5.19 11.88 -9.42
C ILE A 51 -4.05 12.47 -10.26
N GLN A 52 -3.30 13.42 -9.72
CA GLN A 52 -2.17 14.05 -10.41
C GLN A 52 -1.06 13.03 -10.76
N ALA A 53 -0.75 12.10 -9.88
CA ALA A 53 0.26 11.06 -10.12
C ALA A 53 -0.14 10.13 -11.28
N ASN A 54 -1.44 9.87 -11.46
CA ASN A 54 -1.96 8.98 -12.50
C ASN A 54 -2.30 9.70 -13.82
N LYS A 55 -2.36 11.03 -13.84
CA LYS A 55 -2.69 11.85 -15.01
C LYS A 55 -1.90 11.47 -16.26
N ARG A 56 -0.64 11.07 -16.12
CA ARG A 56 0.25 10.64 -17.21
C ARG A 56 -0.25 9.44 -18.02
N PHE A 57 -1.20 8.68 -17.51
CA PHE A 57 -1.78 7.51 -18.17
C PHE A 57 -3.08 7.81 -18.94
N PHE A 58 -3.56 9.06 -18.90
CA PHE A 58 -4.82 9.50 -19.50
C PHE A 58 -4.58 10.64 -20.48
N ALA A 59 -5.52 10.81 -21.43
CA ALA A 59 -5.43 11.84 -22.46
C ALA A 59 -5.56 13.26 -21.87
N SER A 60 -6.38 13.41 -20.83
CA SER A 60 -6.54 14.67 -20.09
C SER A 60 -6.77 14.40 -18.60
N GLU A 61 -6.60 15.43 -17.75
CA GLU A 61 -6.88 15.33 -16.32
C GLU A 61 -8.36 15.04 -16.04
N ALA A 62 -9.27 15.53 -16.90
CA ALA A 62 -10.71 15.28 -16.78
C ALA A 62 -11.09 13.80 -17.01
N ASP A 63 -10.24 13.03 -17.68
CA ASP A 63 -10.44 11.61 -17.95
C ASP A 63 -9.95 10.72 -16.80
N VAL A 64 -9.25 11.28 -15.82
CA VAL A 64 -8.75 10.50 -14.66
C VAL A 64 -9.94 10.17 -13.74
N PRO A 65 -10.16 8.89 -13.43
CA PRO A 65 -11.22 8.52 -12.49
C PRO A 65 -11.01 9.16 -11.11
N HIS A 66 -12.08 9.69 -10.51
CA HIS A 66 -12.05 10.22 -9.15
C HIS A 66 -12.23 9.15 -8.07
N PHE A 67 -12.58 7.94 -8.46
CA PHE A 67 -12.82 6.81 -7.57
C PHE A 67 -12.12 5.57 -8.10
N ALA A 68 -11.68 4.72 -7.18
CA ALA A 68 -11.16 3.41 -7.48
C ALA A 68 -11.79 2.35 -6.57
N TYR A 69 -11.70 1.09 -6.95
CA TYR A 69 -11.90 -0.03 -6.05
C TYR A 69 -10.53 -0.51 -5.56
N THR A 70 -10.44 -0.80 -4.29
CA THR A 70 -9.21 -1.32 -3.69
C THR A 70 -9.51 -2.53 -2.82
N MET A 71 -8.61 -3.51 -2.87
CA MET A 71 -8.60 -4.60 -1.90
C MET A 71 -8.38 -4.00 -0.51
N GLY A 72 -9.23 -4.38 0.45
CA GLY A 72 -9.08 -3.95 1.82
C GLY A 72 -7.90 -4.61 2.53
N ILE A 73 -7.56 -4.08 3.68
CA ILE A 73 -6.39 -4.52 4.46
C ILE A 73 -6.49 -6.01 4.84
N CYS A 74 -7.70 -6.51 5.13
CA CYS A 74 -7.87 -7.93 5.45
C CYS A 74 -7.49 -8.84 4.27
N GLY A 75 -7.91 -8.50 3.06
CA GLY A 75 -7.56 -9.27 1.86
C GLY A 75 -6.05 -9.29 1.60
N ILE A 76 -5.38 -8.14 1.79
CA ILE A 76 -3.92 -8.03 1.66
C ILE A 76 -3.23 -8.89 2.73
N MET A 77 -3.61 -8.74 3.99
CA MET A 77 -2.97 -9.42 5.13
C MET A 77 -3.23 -10.94 5.18
N GLN A 78 -4.24 -11.42 4.46
CA GLN A 78 -4.55 -12.86 4.32
C GLN A 78 -3.75 -13.53 3.20
N ALA A 79 -3.00 -12.81 2.38
CA ALA A 79 -2.08 -13.42 1.42
C ALA A 79 -1.04 -14.29 2.15
N ARG A 80 -0.64 -15.41 1.55
CA ARG A 80 0.35 -16.31 2.15
C ARG A 80 1.71 -15.65 2.26
N ARG A 81 2.07 -14.87 1.24
CA ARG A 81 3.32 -14.10 1.17
C ARG A 81 3.03 -12.71 0.60
N ILE A 82 3.72 -11.71 1.13
CA ILE A 82 3.68 -10.35 0.59
C ILE A 82 5.10 -9.93 0.21
N VAL A 83 5.24 -9.39 -0.99
CA VAL A 83 6.47 -8.74 -1.46
C VAL A 83 6.13 -7.29 -1.77
N MET A 84 6.87 -6.35 -1.18
CA MET A 84 6.78 -4.93 -1.50
C MET A 84 8.05 -4.48 -2.19
N VAL A 85 7.89 -3.73 -3.28
CA VAL A 85 9.02 -3.13 -4.02
C VAL A 85 8.96 -1.62 -3.88
N VAL A 86 10.07 -1.02 -3.43
CA VAL A 86 10.19 0.44 -3.20
C VAL A 86 11.47 0.92 -3.84
N SER A 87 11.40 2.00 -4.62
CA SER A 87 12.55 2.57 -5.31
C SER A 87 12.55 4.09 -5.23
N GLY A 88 13.72 4.66 -5.03
CA GLY A 88 13.99 6.09 -5.10
C GLY A 88 13.96 6.82 -3.76
N GLU A 89 14.79 7.86 -3.66
CA GLU A 89 14.99 8.67 -2.46
C GLU A 89 13.68 9.33 -1.95
N SER A 90 12.77 9.68 -2.87
CA SER A 90 11.46 10.25 -2.51
C SER A 90 10.59 9.33 -1.64
N LYS A 91 10.96 8.06 -1.51
CA LYS A 91 10.29 7.06 -0.67
C LYS A 91 10.95 6.85 0.69
N ALA A 92 12.13 7.41 0.93
CA ALA A 92 12.96 7.11 2.09
C ALA A 92 12.23 7.42 3.42
N ASP A 93 11.64 8.60 3.56
CA ASP A 93 10.96 9.01 4.79
C ASP A 93 9.71 8.18 5.05
N ILE A 94 8.89 7.94 4.03
CA ILE A 94 7.67 7.15 4.21
C ILE A 94 7.96 5.67 4.44
N LEU A 95 9.04 5.12 3.85
CA LEU A 95 9.51 3.78 4.13
C LEU A 95 9.93 3.66 5.60
N LYS A 96 10.70 4.63 6.12
CA LYS A 96 11.08 4.68 7.53
C LYS A 96 9.86 4.73 8.45
N GLN A 97 8.88 5.60 8.15
CA GLN A 97 7.64 5.68 8.93
C GLN A 97 6.86 4.36 8.90
N ALA A 98 6.77 3.71 7.73
CA ALA A 98 5.99 2.49 7.55
C ALA A 98 6.58 1.28 8.29
N PHE A 99 7.92 1.13 8.32
CA PHE A 99 8.55 -0.10 8.80
C PHE A 99 9.36 0.06 10.08
N PHE A 100 9.64 1.28 10.50
CA PHE A 100 10.38 1.60 11.73
C PHE A 100 9.59 2.52 12.68
N GLY A 101 8.40 2.96 12.25
CA GLY A 101 7.43 3.68 13.06
C GLY A 101 6.35 2.77 13.68
N PRO A 102 5.37 3.34 14.35
CA PRO A 102 4.23 2.59 14.91
C PRO A 102 3.32 2.04 13.82
N VAL A 103 2.66 0.91 14.08
CA VAL A 103 1.57 0.43 13.25
C VAL A 103 0.36 1.34 13.42
N THR A 104 -0.05 2.00 12.35
CA THR A 104 -1.14 2.99 12.38
C THR A 104 -1.85 3.08 11.03
N PRO A 105 -3.18 3.26 11.01
CA PRO A 105 -3.92 3.49 9.77
C PRO A 105 -3.58 4.83 9.09
N ARG A 106 -2.89 5.74 9.78
CA ARG A 106 -2.34 6.97 9.20
C ARG A 106 -1.14 6.72 8.26
N VAL A 107 -0.53 5.54 8.36
CA VAL A 107 0.46 5.02 7.44
C VAL A 107 0.05 3.58 7.10
N PRO A 108 -0.85 3.37 6.13
CA PRO A 108 -1.47 2.06 5.88
C PRO A 108 -0.47 0.91 5.69
N ALA A 109 0.66 1.16 5.03
CA ALA A 109 1.73 0.18 4.84
C ALA A 109 2.32 -0.34 6.16
N SER A 110 2.18 0.40 7.27
CA SER A 110 2.72 0.00 8.56
C SER A 110 2.12 -1.31 9.09
N ILE A 111 0.91 -1.68 8.66
CA ILE A 111 0.28 -2.95 9.03
C ILE A 111 1.09 -4.17 8.57
N LEU A 112 1.89 -4.03 7.51
CA LEU A 112 2.71 -5.09 6.96
C LEU A 112 3.80 -5.57 7.93
N GLN A 113 4.17 -4.76 8.94
CA GLN A 113 5.04 -5.17 10.04
C GLN A 113 4.49 -6.40 10.80
N LEU A 114 3.18 -6.62 10.77
CA LEU A 114 2.50 -7.72 11.46
C LEU A 114 2.32 -8.96 10.58
N HIS A 115 2.72 -8.91 9.31
CA HIS A 115 2.56 -10.05 8.40
C HIS A 115 3.67 -11.09 8.62
N PRO A 116 3.34 -12.39 8.74
CA PRO A 116 4.32 -13.43 9.07
C PRO A 116 5.32 -13.75 7.95
N ASP A 117 4.97 -13.48 6.68
CA ASP A 117 5.86 -13.72 5.52
C ASP A 117 5.85 -12.47 4.62
N PHE A 118 6.50 -11.41 5.09
CA PHE A 118 6.66 -10.13 4.40
C PHE A 118 8.10 -9.92 3.98
N THR A 119 8.30 -9.57 2.70
CA THR A 119 9.61 -9.21 2.16
C THR A 119 9.56 -7.80 1.57
N LEU A 120 10.44 -6.92 2.05
CA LEU A 120 10.69 -5.61 1.46
C LEU A 120 11.90 -5.70 0.53
N VAL A 121 11.72 -5.28 -0.71
CA VAL A 121 12.79 -5.10 -1.71
C VAL A 121 12.91 -3.59 -1.97
N ALA A 122 14.01 -2.99 -1.57
CA ALA A 122 14.24 -1.56 -1.71
C ALA A 122 15.64 -1.27 -2.25
N ASP A 123 15.79 -0.22 -3.07
CA ASP A 123 17.10 0.26 -3.46
C ASP A 123 17.74 1.13 -2.36
N GLU A 124 19.03 1.39 -2.49
CA GLU A 124 19.80 2.20 -1.51
C GLU A 124 19.21 3.61 -1.34
N ALA A 125 18.70 4.20 -2.42
CA ALA A 125 18.09 5.52 -2.38
C ALA A 125 16.81 5.53 -1.53
N ALA A 126 15.97 4.49 -1.64
CA ALA A 126 14.77 4.34 -0.80
C ALA A 126 15.10 4.03 0.67
N LEU A 127 16.31 3.53 0.96
CA LEU A 127 16.78 3.22 2.32
C LEU A 127 17.56 4.38 2.96
N SER A 128 17.84 5.46 2.24
CA SER A 128 18.75 6.55 2.69
C SER A 128 18.33 7.22 4.01
N ALA A 129 17.04 7.22 4.37
CA ALA A 129 16.59 7.75 5.66
C ALA A 129 16.88 6.80 6.86
N LEU A 130 17.37 5.58 6.60
CA LEU A 130 17.76 4.62 7.63
C LEU A 130 19.24 4.76 8.00
N ASP A 131 20.06 5.37 7.13
CA ASP A 131 21.49 5.63 7.38
C ASP A 131 21.60 6.64 8.52
N GLY A 132 21.88 6.18 9.73
CA GLY A 132 21.99 6.99 10.95
C GLY A 132 21.22 6.46 12.15
N THR A 133 20.40 5.43 11.99
CA THR A 133 19.87 4.64 13.09
C THR A 133 20.85 3.51 13.40
N GLU A 134 21.88 3.82 14.23
CA GLU A 134 22.71 2.78 14.82
C GLU A 134 21.79 1.78 15.54
N THR A 135 21.99 0.53 15.20
CA THR A 135 21.42 -0.63 15.87
C THR A 135 21.72 -0.53 17.37
N GLN A 136 20.69 -0.30 18.18
CA GLN A 136 20.76 -0.59 19.63
C GLN A 136 20.23 -1.99 19.85
#